data_5a4a5e19622b66879ef4ca91cced8fd6
#
_entry.id   5a4a5e19622b66879ef4ca91cced8fd6
#
_cell.length_a   1.000
_cell.length_b   1.000
_cell.length_c   1.000
_cell.angle_alpha   90.00
_cell.angle_beta   90.00
_cell.angle_gamma   90.00
#
_symmetry.space_group_name_H-M   'P 1'
#
loop_
_entity.id
_entity.type
_entity.pdbx_description
1 polymer ?
#
loop_
_entity_poly.entity_id
_entity_poly.type
_entity_poly.pdbx_seq_one_letter_code
_entity_poly.pdbx_strand_id
1 'polypeptide(L)'
;MKRLNIAIVGCGWVADWHVRDGLAFLPDLFAVTICCDSDEKRLTEFADRHAIADRIRSFDDVLKRPDVDVVAICTPPGLHYEMVKAALAAGKHVICEKPFTSSLQLVDAVAALEKQSVARVMPIFQYRFGDGIAKVRHVIQSGLAGKHYVTSIDTAKTRGPDYYAVAWRGKFATELGGVLVTQAIHIHDLAFWLLGPAIAVSAFKTTRVNPIEVEDCAVASVLMADGSLVSLSATLGSARQVTRMRFCFENVTFEKTGYDNDSARPGEDPWVVIPKTPQIGEAIEAKMRELKPQKSWFARQYELFHEAIATGGPLPVTLADARASLELITACYQASETQSVVHLPIDPEHPRYRGWAPAISNEQHQKVFGKLPVG
;
A
#
# COMPACT_ATOMS: atom_id res chain seq x y z
N MET A 1 12.88 -24.55 4.52
CA MET A 1 13.22 -23.19 4.99
C MET A 1 12.73 -23.03 6.42
N LYS A 2 13.37 -22.18 7.26
CA LYS A 2 12.92 -21.94 8.65
C LYS A 2 11.51 -21.33 8.62
N ARG A 3 10.61 -21.85 9.46
CA ARG A 3 9.31 -21.23 9.73
C ARG A 3 9.53 -19.99 10.59
N LEU A 4 8.95 -18.84 10.21
CA LEU A 4 9.10 -17.58 10.93
C LEU A 4 7.94 -17.36 11.90
N ASN A 5 8.24 -16.96 13.12
CA ASN A 5 7.25 -16.53 14.10
C ASN A 5 6.91 -15.06 13.88
N ILE A 6 5.64 -14.76 13.69
CA ILE A 6 5.15 -13.42 13.41
C ILE A 6 4.19 -12.94 14.50
N ALA A 7 4.40 -11.71 14.95
CA ALA A 7 3.49 -10.98 15.81
C ALA A 7 2.62 -10.02 15.00
N ILE A 8 1.30 -10.03 15.18
CA ILE A 8 0.36 -9.07 14.60
C ILE A 8 0.18 -7.92 15.56
N VAL A 9 0.50 -6.70 15.14
CA VAL A 9 0.49 -5.48 15.96
C VAL A 9 -0.57 -4.51 15.43
N GLY A 10 -1.59 -4.25 16.25
CA GLY A 10 -2.85 -3.61 15.84
C GLY A 10 -3.87 -4.63 15.38
N CYS A 11 -4.82 -4.99 16.26
CA CYS A 11 -5.83 -6.02 16.04
C CYS A 11 -7.11 -5.46 15.38
N GLY A 12 -6.94 -4.54 14.42
CA GLY A 12 -8.02 -3.91 13.67
C GLY A 12 -8.49 -4.76 12.48
N TRP A 13 -9.43 -4.17 11.71
CA TRP A 13 -10.04 -4.82 10.55
C TRP A 13 -9.02 -5.31 9.49
N VAL A 14 -7.96 -4.54 9.21
CA VAL A 14 -6.95 -4.94 8.22
C VAL A 14 -6.12 -6.13 8.71
N ALA A 15 -5.89 -6.25 10.02
CA ALA A 15 -5.19 -7.38 10.62
C ALA A 15 -5.91 -8.72 10.38
N ASP A 16 -7.26 -8.72 10.36
CA ASP A 16 -8.04 -9.90 9.98
C ASP A 16 -7.69 -10.37 8.57
N TRP A 17 -7.49 -9.46 7.63
CA TRP A 17 -7.10 -9.81 6.25
C TRP A 17 -5.69 -10.39 6.19
N HIS A 18 -4.74 -9.83 6.95
CA HIS A 18 -3.38 -10.38 7.03
C HIS A 18 -3.39 -11.84 7.50
N VAL A 19 -4.19 -12.15 8.53
CA VAL A 19 -4.26 -13.52 9.04
C VAL A 19 -5.08 -14.41 8.11
N ARG A 20 -6.34 -14.03 7.79
CA ARG A 20 -7.29 -14.86 7.06
C ARG A 20 -6.94 -15.06 5.59
N ASP A 21 -6.56 -13.96 4.90
CA ASP A 21 -6.34 -13.95 3.45
C ASP A 21 -4.84 -13.99 3.07
N GLY A 22 -3.96 -14.05 4.07
CA GLY A 22 -2.52 -14.12 3.93
C GLY A 22 -1.92 -15.32 4.64
N LEU A 23 -1.67 -15.18 5.93
CA LEU A 23 -0.90 -16.13 6.74
C LEU A 23 -1.56 -17.50 6.88
N ALA A 24 -2.90 -17.57 6.89
CA ALA A 24 -3.63 -18.84 6.95
C ALA A 24 -3.34 -19.77 5.76
N PHE A 25 -2.91 -19.24 4.61
CA PHE A 25 -2.50 -20.01 3.45
C PHE A 25 -1.02 -20.42 3.47
N LEU A 26 -0.27 -20.07 4.53
CA LEU A 26 1.18 -20.24 4.62
C LEU A 26 1.61 -20.87 5.96
N PRO A 27 0.93 -21.93 6.47
CA PRO A 27 1.21 -22.48 7.80
C PRO A 27 2.60 -23.09 7.94
N ASP A 28 3.20 -23.51 6.81
CA ASP A 28 4.56 -24.07 6.79
C ASP A 28 5.66 -22.98 6.81
N LEU A 29 5.31 -21.75 6.42
CA LEU A 29 6.24 -20.62 6.34
C LEU A 29 6.16 -19.70 7.56
N PHE A 30 4.96 -19.51 8.12
CA PHE A 30 4.72 -18.61 9.24
C PHE A 30 3.92 -19.27 10.36
N ALA A 31 4.22 -18.85 11.59
CA ALA A 31 3.39 -19.08 12.77
C ALA A 31 2.96 -17.73 13.35
N VAL A 32 1.67 -17.45 13.40
CA VAL A 32 1.15 -16.29 14.14
C VAL A 32 1.15 -16.65 15.63
N THR A 33 2.17 -16.21 16.35
CA THR A 33 2.37 -16.61 17.75
C THR A 33 1.83 -15.59 18.74
N ILE A 34 1.80 -14.31 18.36
CA ILE A 34 1.44 -13.19 19.22
C ILE A 34 0.48 -12.26 18.47
N CYS A 35 -0.50 -11.71 19.18
CA CYS A 35 -1.21 -10.50 18.78
C CYS A 35 -1.04 -9.40 19.85
N CYS A 36 -0.98 -8.13 19.38
CA CYS A 36 -0.73 -6.99 20.24
C CYS A 36 -1.71 -5.84 19.90
N ASP A 37 -2.43 -5.36 20.90
CA ASP A 37 -3.25 -4.14 20.82
C ASP A 37 -3.36 -3.50 22.20
N SER A 38 -3.34 -2.18 22.28
CA SER A 38 -3.54 -1.45 23.54
C SER A 38 -4.97 -1.56 24.08
N ASP A 39 -5.96 -1.79 23.20
CA ASP A 39 -7.36 -2.04 23.54
C ASP A 39 -7.56 -3.52 23.90
N GLU A 40 -7.82 -3.80 25.15
CA GLU A 40 -7.95 -5.15 25.69
C GLU A 40 -9.11 -5.94 25.08
N LYS A 41 -10.24 -5.27 24.80
CA LYS A 41 -11.41 -5.90 24.19
C LYS A 41 -11.09 -6.35 22.77
N ARG A 42 -10.51 -5.46 21.96
CA ARG A 42 -10.12 -5.75 20.58
C ARG A 42 -9.07 -6.84 20.51
N LEU A 43 -8.07 -6.78 21.40
CA LEU A 43 -7.04 -7.80 21.54
C LEU A 43 -7.63 -9.17 21.81
N THR A 44 -8.55 -9.28 22.79
CA THR A 44 -9.19 -10.53 23.16
C THR A 44 -10.05 -11.09 22.02
N GLU A 45 -10.92 -10.27 21.43
CA GLU A 45 -11.77 -10.68 20.31
C GLU A 45 -10.98 -11.17 19.10
N PHE A 46 -9.86 -10.50 18.79
CA PHE A 46 -8.98 -10.89 17.69
C PHE A 46 -8.24 -12.19 17.98
N ALA A 47 -7.68 -12.32 19.18
CA ALA A 47 -6.97 -13.52 19.61
C ALA A 47 -7.89 -14.76 19.61
N ASP A 48 -9.10 -14.63 20.10
CA ASP A 48 -10.09 -15.72 20.13
C ASP A 48 -10.50 -16.13 18.70
N ARG A 49 -10.73 -15.14 17.81
CA ARG A 49 -11.11 -15.39 16.43
C ARG A 49 -10.06 -16.15 15.64
N HIS A 50 -8.79 -15.86 15.88
CA HIS A 50 -7.67 -16.45 15.16
C HIS A 50 -6.91 -17.53 15.93
N ALA A 51 -7.42 -17.95 17.11
CA ALA A 51 -6.79 -18.94 17.99
C ALA A 51 -5.32 -18.62 18.35
N ILE A 52 -5.02 -17.33 18.60
CA ILE A 52 -3.70 -16.86 18.99
C ILE A 52 -3.60 -16.90 20.53
N ALA A 53 -2.60 -17.65 21.04
CA ALA A 53 -2.49 -17.87 22.48
C ALA A 53 -1.92 -16.66 23.22
N ASP A 54 -0.85 -16.06 22.69
CA ASP A 54 -0.14 -14.97 23.35
C ASP A 54 -0.75 -13.61 22.99
N ARG A 55 -1.20 -12.90 24.04
CA ARG A 55 -1.89 -11.60 23.96
C ARG A 55 -1.06 -10.57 24.71
N ILE A 56 -0.55 -9.59 24.03
CA ILE A 56 0.35 -8.58 24.59
C ILE A 56 -0.23 -7.18 24.38
N ARG A 57 -0.25 -6.34 25.41
CA ARG A 57 -0.78 -4.99 25.30
C ARG A 57 0.23 -3.93 24.92
N SER A 58 1.50 -4.22 25.11
CA SER A 58 2.62 -3.30 24.84
C SER A 58 3.45 -3.78 23.66
N PHE A 59 3.68 -2.90 22.68
CA PHE A 59 4.57 -3.19 21.56
C PHE A 59 6.02 -3.41 22.03
N ASP A 60 6.48 -2.66 23.03
CA ASP A 60 7.83 -2.83 23.59
C ASP A 60 8.03 -4.24 24.19
N ASP A 61 6.97 -4.84 24.73
CA ASP A 61 7.06 -6.20 25.26
C ASP A 61 7.07 -7.25 24.13
N VAL A 62 6.42 -6.97 22.99
CA VAL A 62 6.59 -7.79 21.78
C VAL A 62 8.03 -7.75 21.28
N LEU A 63 8.65 -6.58 21.26
CA LEU A 63 10.04 -6.41 20.80
C LEU A 63 11.08 -7.14 21.65
N LYS A 64 10.82 -7.31 22.95
CA LYS A 64 11.68 -8.06 23.87
C LYS A 64 11.58 -9.58 23.68
N ARG A 65 10.60 -10.09 22.96
CA ARG A 65 10.41 -11.53 22.74
C ARG A 65 11.49 -12.09 21.80
N PRO A 66 12.35 -13.00 22.27
CA PRO A 66 13.42 -13.58 21.43
C PRO A 66 12.86 -14.54 20.37
N ASP A 67 11.68 -15.10 20.60
CA ASP A 67 11.00 -16.04 19.73
C ASP A 67 10.19 -15.37 18.58
N VAL A 68 10.11 -14.04 18.52
CA VAL A 68 9.50 -13.29 17.41
C VAL A 68 10.56 -12.98 16.36
N ASP A 69 10.35 -13.42 15.12
CA ASP A 69 11.19 -13.11 13.97
C ASP A 69 10.69 -11.87 13.21
N VAL A 70 9.36 -11.70 13.09
CA VAL A 70 8.71 -10.69 12.27
C VAL A 70 7.62 -9.97 13.05
N VAL A 71 7.47 -8.68 12.85
CA VAL A 71 6.31 -7.90 13.31
C VAL A 71 5.51 -7.38 12.11
N ALA A 72 4.21 -7.66 12.09
CA ALA A 72 3.28 -7.09 11.11
C ALA A 72 2.55 -5.90 11.76
N ILE A 73 2.87 -4.70 11.32
CA ILE A 73 2.33 -3.44 11.86
C ILE A 73 1.06 -3.08 11.09
N CYS A 74 -0.09 -3.24 11.77
CA CYS A 74 -1.43 -2.98 11.26
C CYS A 74 -2.14 -1.86 12.05
N THR A 75 -1.37 -1.02 12.71
CA THR A 75 -1.85 0.12 13.52
C THR A 75 -2.29 1.30 12.65
N PRO A 76 -2.88 2.36 13.24
CA PRO A 76 -3.10 3.61 12.51
C PRO A 76 -1.81 4.21 11.95
N PRO A 77 -1.86 4.82 10.75
CA PRO A 77 -0.66 5.23 9.99
C PRO A 77 0.29 6.18 10.74
N GLY A 78 -0.24 7.03 11.61
CA GLY A 78 0.57 7.97 12.40
C GLY A 78 1.57 7.30 13.35
N LEU A 79 1.42 5.99 13.63
CA LEU A 79 2.30 5.23 14.50
C LEU A 79 3.39 4.46 13.74
N HIS A 80 3.27 4.29 12.44
CA HIS A 80 4.11 3.39 11.65
C HIS A 80 5.61 3.69 11.77
N TYR A 81 6.00 4.96 11.60
CA TYR A 81 7.42 5.35 11.63
C TYR A 81 8.14 4.94 12.91
N GLU A 82 7.61 5.31 14.07
CA GLU A 82 8.25 5.00 15.35
C GLU A 82 8.25 3.49 15.64
N MET A 83 7.18 2.78 15.27
CA MET A 83 7.10 1.34 15.43
C MET A 83 8.09 0.59 14.53
N VAL A 84 8.21 1.00 13.26
CA VAL A 84 9.21 0.42 12.33
C VAL A 84 10.63 0.66 12.83
N LYS A 85 10.93 1.88 13.26
CA LYS A 85 12.24 2.24 13.85
C LYS A 85 12.58 1.39 15.07
N ALA A 86 11.64 1.23 16.01
CA ALA A 86 11.82 0.41 17.20
C ALA A 86 12.02 -1.07 16.85
N ALA A 87 11.25 -1.60 15.89
CA ALA A 87 11.40 -2.99 15.45
C ALA A 87 12.76 -3.25 14.79
N LEU A 88 13.22 -2.34 13.92
CA LEU A 88 14.56 -2.42 13.33
C LEU A 88 15.67 -2.41 14.39
N ALA A 89 15.56 -1.53 15.41
CA ALA A 89 16.50 -1.46 16.52
C ALA A 89 16.52 -2.75 17.34
N ALA A 90 15.37 -3.45 17.46
CA ALA A 90 15.24 -4.75 18.10
C ALA A 90 15.65 -5.95 17.21
N GLY A 91 16.11 -5.69 15.96
CA GLY A 91 16.50 -6.72 15.02
C GLY A 91 15.33 -7.55 14.47
N LYS A 92 14.09 -7.05 14.54
CA LYS A 92 12.90 -7.74 14.04
C LYS A 92 12.62 -7.32 12.60
N HIS A 93 12.39 -8.29 11.71
CA HIS A 93 11.86 -8.00 10.38
C HIS A 93 10.48 -7.36 10.48
N VAL A 94 10.19 -6.46 9.55
CA VAL A 94 8.95 -5.67 9.57
C VAL A 94 8.14 -5.87 8.31
N ILE A 95 6.84 -6.08 8.47
CA ILE A 95 5.84 -5.91 7.44
C ILE A 95 4.92 -4.78 7.93
N CYS A 96 4.76 -3.70 7.13
CA CYS A 96 4.04 -2.52 7.59
C CYS A 96 2.95 -2.11 6.60
N GLU A 97 1.75 -1.87 7.13
CA GLU A 97 0.62 -1.37 6.36
C GLU A 97 0.88 0.00 5.73
N LYS A 98 0.09 0.29 4.72
CA LYS A 98 0.10 1.58 4.00
C LYS A 98 -0.91 2.58 4.65
N PRO A 99 -0.70 3.89 4.48
CA PRO A 99 0.51 4.51 3.96
C PRO A 99 1.68 4.21 4.88
N PHE A 100 2.85 3.99 4.30
CA PHE A 100 4.01 3.52 5.07
C PHE A 100 4.46 4.54 6.12
N THR A 101 4.49 5.83 5.75
CA THR A 101 4.79 6.96 6.66
C THR A 101 4.02 8.20 6.23
N SER A 102 4.19 9.30 6.97
CA SER A 102 3.55 10.61 6.71
C SER A 102 4.36 11.54 5.81
N SER A 103 5.56 11.14 5.37
CA SER A 103 6.42 11.99 4.53
C SER A 103 7.51 11.21 3.83
N LEU A 104 8.09 11.80 2.78
CA LEU A 104 9.26 11.27 2.09
C LEU A 104 10.49 11.23 2.99
N GLN A 105 10.69 12.26 3.81
CA GLN A 105 11.77 12.32 4.80
C GLN A 105 11.77 11.08 5.71
N LEU A 106 10.61 10.67 6.20
CA LEU A 106 10.51 9.52 7.11
C LEU A 106 10.76 8.19 6.40
N VAL A 107 10.34 8.04 5.13
CA VAL A 107 10.71 6.85 4.34
C VAL A 107 12.21 6.78 4.15
N ASP A 108 12.84 7.89 3.75
CA ASP A 108 14.28 7.95 3.53
C ASP A 108 15.05 7.69 4.84
N ALA A 109 14.54 8.15 5.99
CA ALA A 109 15.09 7.85 7.31
C ALA A 109 15.01 6.35 7.63
N VAL A 110 13.87 5.69 7.37
CA VAL A 110 13.73 4.23 7.56
C VAL A 110 14.67 3.48 6.61
N ALA A 111 14.81 3.90 5.37
CA ALA A 111 15.75 3.29 4.42
C ALA A 111 17.21 3.38 4.87
N ALA A 112 17.59 4.47 5.54
CA ALA A 112 18.90 4.62 6.15
C ALA A 112 19.09 3.68 7.37
N LEU A 113 18.06 3.50 8.19
CA LEU A 113 18.08 2.56 9.34
C LEU A 113 18.13 1.11 8.87
N GLU A 114 17.34 0.73 7.86
CA GLU A 114 17.34 -0.63 7.31
C GLU A 114 18.72 -1.05 6.80
N LYS A 115 19.46 -0.14 6.14
CA LYS A 115 20.83 -0.41 5.67
C LYS A 115 21.83 -0.74 6.80
N GLN A 116 21.54 -0.31 8.03
CA GLN A 116 22.36 -0.54 9.21
C GLN A 116 21.85 -1.72 10.06
N SER A 117 20.74 -2.34 9.67
CA SER A 117 20.09 -3.43 10.37
C SER A 117 20.28 -4.76 9.64
N VAL A 118 20.25 -5.86 10.40
CA VAL A 118 20.09 -7.21 9.84
C VAL A 118 18.65 -7.51 9.45
N ALA A 119 17.73 -6.72 9.97
CA ALA A 119 16.30 -6.84 9.70
C ALA A 119 15.92 -6.11 8.40
N ARG A 120 14.84 -6.56 7.78
CA ARG A 120 14.32 -6.05 6.52
C ARG A 120 12.91 -5.48 6.73
N VAL A 121 12.56 -4.47 5.94
CA VAL A 121 11.25 -3.80 5.99
C VAL A 121 10.51 -3.97 4.67
N MET A 122 9.31 -4.54 4.70
CA MET A 122 8.43 -4.66 3.55
C MET A 122 7.14 -3.86 3.76
N PRO A 123 6.89 -2.80 2.99
CA PRO A 123 5.59 -2.16 2.91
C PRO A 123 4.54 -3.06 2.27
N ILE A 124 3.26 -2.88 2.61
CA ILE A 124 2.14 -3.62 2.02
C ILE A 124 1.61 -2.90 0.79
N PHE A 125 1.69 -3.60 -0.37
CA PHE A 125 1.02 -3.26 -1.63
C PHE A 125 0.47 -4.51 -2.31
N GLN A 126 -0.47 -5.15 -1.63
CA GLN A 126 -1.00 -6.46 -2.00
C GLN A 126 -1.72 -6.52 -3.36
N TYR A 127 -2.11 -5.37 -3.93
CA TYR A 127 -2.76 -5.33 -5.25
C TYR A 127 -1.81 -5.70 -6.41
N ARG A 128 -0.50 -5.65 -6.19
CA ARG A 128 0.50 -6.13 -7.17
C ARG A 128 0.50 -7.65 -7.36
N PHE A 129 -0.18 -8.39 -6.47
CA PHE A 129 -0.11 -9.86 -6.41
C PHE A 129 -1.45 -10.48 -6.79
N GLY A 130 -1.51 -10.98 -8.03
CA GLY A 130 -2.64 -11.68 -8.61
C GLY A 130 -2.25 -12.20 -9.99
N ASP A 131 -2.90 -13.27 -10.44
CA ASP A 131 -2.58 -13.90 -11.72
C ASP A 131 -2.82 -12.97 -12.92
N GLY A 132 -3.88 -12.16 -12.85
CA GLY A 132 -4.22 -11.24 -13.93
C GLY A 132 -3.15 -10.18 -14.16
N ILE A 133 -2.75 -9.49 -13.08
CA ILE A 133 -1.73 -8.43 -13.19
C ILE A 133 -0.34 -9.00 -13.50
N ALA A 134 -0.02 -10.21 -13.02
CA ALA A 134 1.22 -10.89 -13.35
C ALA A 134 1.32 -11.17 -14.86
N LYS A 135 0.22 -11.64 -15.48
CA LYS A 135 0.13 -11.85 -16.93
C LYS A 135 0.29 -10.55 -17.71
N VAL A 136 -0.43 -9.50 -17.31
CA VAL A 136 -0.30 -8.16 -17.93
C VAL A 136 1.14 -7.67 -17.87
N ARG A 137 1.76 -7.73 -16.69
CA ARG A 137 3.16 -7.32 -16.50
C ARG A 137 4.12 -8.14 -17.37
N HIS A 138 3.91 -9.45 -17.45
CA HIS A 138 4.76 -10.34 -18.26
C HIS A 138 4.71 -9.98 -19.76
N VAL A 139 3.53 -9.63 -20.28
CA VAL A 139 3.36 -9.15 -21.65
C VAL A 139 4.05 -7.79 -21.85
N ILE A 140 3.89 -6.84 -20.91
CA ILE A 140 4.56 -5.53 -20.99
C ILE A 140 6.08 -5.70 -20.99
N GLN A 141 6.62 -6.49 -20.06
CA GLN A 141 8.07 -6.74 -19.94
C GLN A 141 8.68 -7.48 -21.13
N SER A 142 7.90 -8.29 -21.84
CA SER A 142 8.36 -8.94 -23.06
C SER A 142 8.46 -8.01 -24.27
N GLY A 143 7.94 -6.77 -24.17
CA GLY A 143 7.88 -5.82 -25.28
C GLY A 143 6.70 -6.03 -26.24
N LEU A 144 5.91 -7.11 -26.11
CA LEU A 144 4.76 -7.40 -26.99
C LEU A 144 3.68 -6.32 -26.94
N ALA A 145 3.52 -5.64 -25.80
CA ALA A 145 2.57 -4.55 -25.69
C ALA A 145 2.92 -3.35 -26.59
N GLY A 146 4.20 -3.15 -26.93
CA GLY A 146 4.68 -1.97 -27.63
C GLY A 146 4.76 -0.74 -26.74
N LYS A 147 4.75 0.46 -27.32
CA LYS A 147 4.82 1.73 -26.58
C LYS A 147 3.57 1.95 -25.77
N HIS A 148 3.72 2.43 -24.54
CA HIS A 148 2.60 2.92 -23.74
C HIS A 148 2.17 4.29 -24.23
N TYR A 149 0.85 4.53 -24.34
CA TYR A 149 0.27 5.80 -24.80
C TYR A 149 -0.42 6.54 -23.67
N VAL A 150 -1.45 5.90 -23.10
CA VAL A 150 -2.27 6.52 -22.05
C VAL A 150 -2.89 5.47 -21.14
N THR A 151 -2.98 5.82 -19.84
CA THR A 151 -3.70 5.03 -18.84
C THR A 151 -4.78 5.88 -18.18
N SER A 152 -5.96 5.29 -17.94
CA SER A 152 -7.03 5.88 -17.14
C SER A 152 -7.32 5.02 -15.92
N ILE A 153 -7.43 5.65 -14.75
CA ILE A 153 -7.66 4.97 -13.47
C ILE A 153 -8.77 5.66 -12.71
N ASP A 154 -9.77 4.87 -12.28
CA ASP A 154 -10.84 5.33 -11.41
C ASP A 154 -10.85 4.52 -10.11
N THR A 155 -10.83 5.21 -8.98
CA THR A 155 -11.00 4.65 -7.63
C THR A 155 -12.24 5.28 -7.00
N ALA A 156 -13.39 4.64 -7.18
CA ALA A 156 -14.66 5.10 -6.64
C ALA A 156 -15.08 4.18 -5.48
N LYS A 157 -15.11 4.70 -4.27
CA LYS A 157 -15.49 3.98 -3.06
C LYS A 157 -16.69 4.64 -2.40
N THR A 158 -17.39 3.87 -1.59
CA THR A 158 -18.50 4.35 -0.76
C THR A 158 -18.02 4.38 0.68
N ARG A 159 -17.82 5.58 1.24
CA ARG A 159 -17.45 5.78 2.65
C ARG A 159 -18.34 6.90 3.22
N GLY A 160 -19.09 6.57 4.25
CA GLY A 160 -20.04 7.47 4.88
C GLY A 160 -19.82 7.58 6.38
N PRO A 161 -20.84 8.04 7.14
CA PRO A 161 -20.75 8.31 8.58
C PRO A 161 -20.23 7.12 9.40
N ASP A 162 -20.66 5.90 9.08
CA ASP A 162 -20.25 4.69 9.82
C ASP A 162 -18.73 4.43 9.69
N TYR A 163 -18.16 4.72 8.52
CA TYR A 163 -16.72 4.60 8.31
C TYR A 163 -15.94 5.63 9.13
N TYR A 164 -16.47 6.86 9.23
CA TYR A 164 -15.86 7.98 9.95
C TYR A 164 -16.26 8.04 11.43
N ALA A 165 -17.10 7.15 11.93
CA ALA A 165 -17.39 7.00 13.36
C ALA A 165 -16.15 6.56 14.17
N VAL A 166 -15.15 5.99 13.50
CA VAL A 166 -13.87 5.61 14.12
C VAL A 166 -13.03 6.87 14.37
N ALA A 167 -12.66 7.12 15.62
CA ALA A 167 -12.10 8.39 16.10
C ALA A 167 -10.84 8.91 15.38
N TRP A 168 -10.04 8.01 14.80
CA TRP A 168 -8.81 8.38 14.10
C TRP A 168 -9.00 8.68 12.61
N ARG A 169 -10.20 8.41 12.04
CA ARG A 169 -10.46 8.63 10.63
C ARG A 169 -10.84 10.07 10.30
N GLY A 170 -10.62 10.46 9.04
CA GLY A 170 -10.99 11.78 8.51
C GLY A 170 -10.12 12.95 8.97
N LYS A 171 -8.97 12.69 9.60
CA LYS A 171 -8.08 13.69 10.18
C LYS A 171 -6.66 13.57 9.67
N PHE A 172 -6.02 14.70 9.36
CA PHE A 172 -4.61 14.68 8.95
C PHE A 172 -3.68 14.15 10.05
N ALA A 173 -3.99 14.43 11.32
CA ALA A 173 -3.17 14.00 12.46
C ALA A 173 -2.99 12.50 12.55
N THR A 174 -3.97 11.72 12.13
CA THR A 174 -4.10 10.31 12.47
C THR A 174 -4.25 9.40 11.27
N GLU A 175 -5.02 9.81 10.24
CA GLU A 175 -5.21 9.09 8.99
C GLU A 175 -4.21 9.53 7.90
N LEU A 176 -3.56 10.69 8.11
CA LEU A 176 -2.54 11.32 7.26
C LEU A 176 -3.05 11.88 5.94
N GLY A 177 -4.28 11.59 5.53
CA GLY A 177 -4.89 12.07 4.30
C GLY A 177 -6.19 11.33 3.99
N GLY A 178 -6.83 11.71 2.90
CA GLY A 178 -8.13 11.20 2.50
C GLY A 178 -8.06 10.08 1.45
N VAL A 179 -8.86 10.22 0.40
CA VAL A 179 -9.02 9.19 -0.63
C VAL A 179 -7.72 8.82 -1.33
N LEU A 180 -6.83 9.78 -1.57
CA LEU A 180 -5.53 9.54 -2.22
C LEU A 180 -4.65 8.61 -1.37
N VAL A 181 -4.66 8.80 -0.06
CA VAL A 181 -3.80 8.10 0.91
C VAL A 181 -4.39 6.77 1.36
N THR A 182 -5.71 6.71 1.55
CA THR A 182 -6.36 5.58 2.20
C THR A 182 -6.88 4.52 1.24
N GLN A 183 -7.31 4.92 0.02
CA GLN A 183 -7.95 4.04 -0.95
C GLN A 183 -7.17 4.00 -2.28
N ALA A 184 -6.93 5.15 -2.90
CA ALA A 184 -6.36 5.22 -4.24
C ALA A 184 -4.87 4.82 -4.29
N ILE A 185 -4.14 4.94 -3.19
CA ILE A 185 -2.71 4.57 -3.11
C ILE A 185 -2.41 3.17 -3.67
N HIS A 186 -3.28 2.19 -3.41
CA HIS A 186 -3.09 0.82 -3.89
C HIS A 186 -3.13 0.70 -5.42
N ILE A 187 -4.06 1.44 -6.05
CA ILE A 187 -4.22 1.40 -7.50
C ILE A 187 -3.15 2.25 -8.18
N HIS A 188 -2.80 3.38 -7.57
CA HIS A 188 -1.71 4.23 -8.04
C HIS A 188 -0.39 3.46 -7.99
N ASP A 189 -0.08 2.82 -6.87
CA ASP A 189 1.08 1.96 -6.73
C ASP A 189 1.13 0.86 -7.80
N LEU A 190 0.03 0.13 -8.00
CA LEU A 190 -0.09 -0.92 -9.00
C LEU A 190 0.22 -0.39 -10.40
N ALA A 191 -0.35 0.76 -10.78
CA ALA A 191 -0.17 1.35 -12.09
C ALA A 191 1.27 1.79 -12.34
N PHE A 192 1.88 2.50 -11.38
CA PHE A 192 3.26 2.99 -11.55
C PHE A 192 4.30 1.86 -11.44
N TRP A 193 3.99 0.78 -10.72
CA TRP A 193 4.79 -0.44 -10.75
C TRP A 193 4.81 -1.13 -12.13
N LEU A 194 3.73 -0.98 -12.92
CA LEU A 194 3.67 -1.48 -14.30
C LEU A 194 4.34 -0.56 -15.30
N LEU A 195 4.12 0.76 -15.14
CA LEU A 195 4.42 1.77 -16.16
C LEU A 195 5.80 2.45 -15.95
N GLY A 196 6.36 2.34 -14.75
CA GLY A 196 7.60 3.03 -14.41
C GLY A 196 7.39 4.41 -13.77
N PRO A 197 8.42 5.27 -13.74
CA PRO A 197 8.40 6.52 -12.98
C PRO A 197 7.61 7.64 -13.67
N ALA A 198 6.91 8.43 -12.84
CA ALA A 198 6.33 9.71 -13.22
C ALA A 198 7.40 10.83 -13.18
N ILE A 199 7.23 11.87 -13.99
CA ILE A 199 8.13 13.05 -14.01
C ILE A 199 7.42 14.37 -13.74
N ALA A 200 6.07 14.43 -13.90
CA ALA A 200 5.31 15.63 -13.58
C ALA A 200 3.85 15.30 -13.25
N VAL A 201 3.26 16.08 -12.33
CA VAL A 201 1.89 15.91 -11.83
C VAL A 201 1.17 17.24 -11.81
N SER A 202 -0.09 17.26 -12.28
CA SER A 202 -1.08 18.32 -12.06
C SER A 202 -2.31 17.70 -11.42
N ALA A 203 -2.86 18.32 -10.36
CA ALA A 203 -3.95 17.73 -9.60
C ALA A 203 -4.88 18.76 -8.97
N PHE A 204 -6.12 18.32 -8.68
CA PHE A 204 -7.08 19.01 -7.83
C PHE A 204 -7.64 18.02 -6.80
N LYS A 205 -7.83 18.49 -5.57
CA LYS A 205 -8.46 17.74 -4.48
C LYS A 205 -9.48 18.61 -3.75
N THR A 206 -10.50 17.99 -3.20
CA THR A 206 -11.54 18.68 -2.43
C THR A 206 -12.23 17.74 -1.45
N THR A 207 -12.88 18.27 -0.44
CA THR A 207 -13.74 17.56 0.51
C THR A 207 -15.19 17.95 0.20
N ARG A 208 -16.00 17.01 -0.29
CA ARG A 208 -17.37 17.28 -0.76
C ARG A 208 -18.41 16.26 -0.27
N VAL A 209 -17.99 15.08 0.14
CA VAL A 209 -18.88 13.95 0.46
C VAL A 209 -19.14 13.86 1.96
N ASN A 210 -18.09 14.01 2.76
CA ASN A 210 -18.13 13.82 4.21
C ASN A 210 -17.66 15.08 4.96
N PRO A 211 -18.15 15.35 6.18
CA PRO A 211 -17.68 16.45 7.01
C PRO A 211 -16.36 16.10 7.71
N ILE A 212 -15.26 15.98 6.95
CA ILE A 212 -13.93 15.56 7.41
C ILE A 212 -12.86 16.59 7.02
N GLU A 213 -11.68 16.51 7.63
CA GLU A 213 -10.56 17.43 7.37
C GLU A 213 -9.82 17.10 6.06
N VAL A 214 -9.79 15.83 5.68
CA VAL A 214 -9.02 15.33 4.54
C VAL A 214 -9.86 15.28 3.25
N GLU A 215 -9.21 15.13 2.10
CA GLU A 215 -9.93 15.07 0.83
C GLU A 215 -10.67 13.76 0.62
N ASP A 216 -11.86 13.84 0.05
CA ASP A 216 -12.66 12.69 -0.35
C ASP A 216 -12.96 12.63 -1.87
N CYS A 217 -12.46 13.63 -2.61
CA CYS A 217 -12.45 13.68 -4.06
C CYS A 217 -11.12 14.22 -4.57
N ALA A 218 -10.56 13.59 -5.59
CA ALA A 218 -9.33 14.05 -6.25
C ALA A 218 -9.29 13.63 -7.72
N VAL A 219 -8.62 14.45 -8.53
CA VAL A 219 -8.26 14.13 -9.91
C VAL A 219 -6.81 14.55 -10.17
N ALA A 220 -6.09 13.79 -11.00
CA ALA A 220 -4.74 14.14 -11.40
C ALA A 220 -4.44 13.73 -12.85
N SER A 221 -3.54 14.49 -13.48
CA SER A 221 -2.88 14.16 -14.75
C SER A 221 -1.39 14.01 -14.50
N VAL A 222 -0.81 12.92 -14.98
CA VAL A 222 0.59 12.57 -14.75
C VAL A 222 1.31 12.37 -16.08
N LEU A 223 2.49 12.98 -16.21
CA LEU A 223 3.42 12.72 -17.30
C LEU A 223 4.45 11.70 -16.84
N MET A 224 4.60 10.62 -17.62
CA MET A 224 5.55 9.55 -17.35
C MET A 224 6.92 9.83 -17.99
N ALA A 225 7.95 9.16 -17.52
CA ALA A 225 9.32 9.35 -18.03
C ALA A 225 9.48 8.92 -19.50
N ASP A 226 8.66 8.01 -19.99
CA ASP A 226 8.64 7.59 -21.40
C ASP A 226 7.79 8.51 -22.31
N GLY A 227 7.23 9.59 -21.76
CA GLY A 227 6.37 10.55 -22.44
C GLY A 227 4.89 10.16 -22.49
N SER A 228 4.49 9.01 -21.96
CA SER A 228 3.10 8.58 -21.87
C SER A 228 2.33 9.35 -20.78
N LEU A 229 1.01 9.24 -20.78
CA LEU A 229 0.14 9.99 -19.89
C LEU A 229 -0.70 9.07 -19.01
N VAL A 230 -0.97 9.51 -17.77
CA VAL A 230 -1.88 8.83 -16.86
C VAL A 230 -2.91 9.82 -16.31
N SER A 231 -4.20 9.46 -16.38
CA SER A 231 -5.29 10.18 -15.72
C SER A 231 -5.78 9.39 -14.52
N LEU A 232 -5.92 10.06 -13.38
CA LEU A 232 -6.36 9.49 -12.11
C LEU A 232 -7.63 10.20 -11.65
N SER A 233 -8.63 9.44 -11.20
CA SER A 233 -9.76 9.96 -10.44
C SER A 233 -10.01 9.14 -9.19
N ALA A 234 -10.40 9.80 -8.10
CA ALA A 234 -10.69 9.14 -6.84
C ALA A 234 -11.84 9.83 -6.10
N THR A 235 -12.79 9.07 -5.57
CA THR A 235 -13.86 9.59 -4.71
C THR A 235 -14.30 8.58 -3.66
N LEU A 236 -14.80 9.10 -2.52
CA LEU A 236 -15.47 8.30 -1.48
C LEU A 236 -17.00 8.42 -1.54
N GLY A 237 -17.53 9.21 -2.50
CA GLY A 237 -18.96 9.49 -2.67
C GLY A 237 -19.64 8.67 -3.76
N SER A 238 -19.10 7.54 -4.16
CA SER A 238 -19.74 6.69 -5.17
C SER A 238 -20.92 5.93 -4.58
N ALA A 239 -21.99 5.81 -5.37
CA ALA A 239 -23.15 4.97 -5.01
C ALA A 239 -22.81 3.47 -4.98
N ARG A 240 -21.78 3.04 -5.73
CA ARG A 240 -21.26 1.67 -5.75
C ARG A 240 -19.75 1.71 -5.75
N GLN A 241 -19.10 0.76 -5.07
CA GLN A 241 -17.65 0.65 -5.11
C GLN A 241 -17.19 0.16 -6.49
N VAL A 242 -16.29 0.92 -7.11
CA VAL A 242 -15.72 0.61 -8.44
C VAL A 242 -14.21 0.88 -8.39
N THR A 243 -13.46 -0.05 -8.95
CA THR A 243 -12.08 0.18 -9.38
C THR A 243 -12.00 -0.10 -10.86
N ARG A 244 -11.54 0.87 -11.64
CA ARG A 244 -11.41 0.73 -13.10
C ARG A 244 -10.02 1.15 -13.52
N MET A 245 -9.40 0.33 -14.38
CA MET A 245 -8.10 0.61 -14.98
C MET A 245 -8.15 0.26 -16.47
N ARG A 246 -7.56 1.13 -17.28
CA ARG A 246 -7.43 0.93 -18.72
C ARG A 246 -6.04 1.40 -19.15
N PHE A 247 -5.25 0.47 -19.68
CA PHE A 247 -3.89 0.69 -20.15
C PHE A 247 -3.86 0.55 -21.67
N CYS A 248 -3.62 1.65 -22.38
CA CYS A 248 -3.57 1.67 -23.85
C CYS A 248 -2.11 1.67 -24.32
N PHE A 249 -1.72 0.58 -24.94
CA PHE A 249 -0.43 0.39 -25.58
C PHE A 249 -0.58 0.36 -27.11
N GLU A 250 0.53 0.42 -27.83
CA GLU A 250 0.60 0.39 -29.28
C GLU A 250 -0.07 -0.85 -29.90
N ASN A 251 0.11 -2.02 -29.26
CA ASN A 251 -0.33 -3.30 -29.78
C ASN A 251 -1.55 -3.88 -29.05
N VAL A 252 -1.89 -3.37 -27.86
CA VAL A 252 -2.92 -3.96 -27.02
C VAL A 252 -3.48 -2.93 -26.05
N THR A 253 -4.75 -3.06 -25.70
CA THR A 253 -5.35 -2.41 -24.54
C THR A 253 -5.68 -3.45 -23.49
N PHE A 254 -5.26 -3.22 -22.25
CA PHE A 254 -5.66 -4.00 -21.09
C PHE A 254 -6.69 -3.24 -20.27
N GLU A 255 -7.78 -3.91 -19.88
CA GLU A 255 -8.83 -3.31 -19.07
C GLU A 255 -9.19 -4.20 -17.88
N LYS A 256 -9.43 -3.57 -16.74
CA LYS A 256 -9.99 -4.18 -15.54
C LYS A 256 -11.04 -3.27 -14.95
N THR A 257 -12.23 -3.85 -14.70
CA THR A 257 -13.25 -3.20 -13.88
C THR A 257 -13.69 -4.18 -12.80
N GLY A 258 -13.49 -3.79 -11.55
CA GLY A 258 -13.98 -4.52 -10.38
C GLY A 258 -15.07 -3.72 -9.68
N TYR A 259 -16.12 -4.40 -9.25
CA TYR A 259 -17.23 -3.83 -8.49
C TYR A 259 -17.25 -4.43 -7.09
N ASP A 260 -17.69 -3.65 -6.10
CA ASP A 260 -17.90 -4.07 -4.72
C ASP A 260 -16.66 -4.81 -4.14
N ASN A 261 -16.76 -6.08 -3.79
CA ASN A 261 -15.64 -6.86 -3.26
C ASN A 261 -14.49 -7.03 -4.27
N ASP A 262 -14.81 -7.19 -5.57
CA ASP A 262 -13.80 -7.31 -6.63
C ASP A 262 -13.04 -5.98 -6.85
N SER A 263 -13.63 -4.86 -6.46
CA SER A 263 -12.96 -3.55 -6.50
C SER A 263 -11.74 -3.47 -5.58
N ALA A 264 -11.57 -4.41 -4.65
CA ALA A 264 -10.42 -4.55 -3.77
C ALA A 264 -9.39 -5.59 -4.27
N ARG A 265 -9.65 -6.25 -5.40
CA ARG A 265 -8.79 -7.29 -5.97
C ARG A 265 -8.47 -7.05 -7.46
N PRO A 266 -7.99 -5.86 -7.83
CA PRO A 266 -7.76 -5.52 -9.24
C PRO A 266 -6.63 -6.33 -9.88
N GLY A 267 -5.73 -6.90 -9.09
CA GLY A 267 -4.64 -7.75 -9.59
C GLY A 267 -5.09 -9.14 -10.07
N GLU A 268 -6.27 -9.60 -9.67
CA GLU A 268 -6.77 -10.92 -10.03
C GLU A 268 -7.42 -10.96 -11.42
N ASP A 269 -7.47 -12.14 -12.03
CA ASP A 269 -8.23 -12.38 -13.27
C ASP A 269 -9.76 -12.21 -13.04
N PRO A 270 -10.57 -11.98 -14.10
CA PRO A 270 -10.13 -11.75 -15.47
C PRO A 270 -9.71 -10.31 -15.74
N TRP A 271 -8.75 -10.16 -16.66
CA TRP A 271 -8.46 -8.91 -17.35
C TRP A 271 -8.95 -9.01 -18.80
N VAL A 272 -9.53 -7.95 -19.32
CA VAL A 272 -9.90 -7.85 -20.74
C VAL A 272 -8.65 -7.47 -21.52
N VAL A 273 -8.33 -8.27 -22.54
CA VAL A 273 -7.19 -8.07 -23.44
C VAL A 273 -7.75 -7.76 -24.82
N ILE A 274 -7.47 -6.58 -25.34
CA ILE A 274 -7.97 -6.09 -26.64
C ILE A 274 -6.76 -5.89 -27.56
N PRO A 275 -6.34 -6.92 -28.32
CA PRO A 275 -5.20 -6.81 -29.21
C PRO A 275 -5.55 -6.01 -30.47
N LYS A 276 -4.55 -5.37 -31.07
CA LYS A 276 -4.68 -4.59 -32.31
C LYS A 276 -4.96 -5.47 -33.53
N THR A 277 -4.42 -6.70 -33.55
CA THR A 277 -4.66 -7.70 -34.60
C THR A 277 -4.80 -9.09 -33.99
N PRO A 278 -5.45 -10.05 -34.68
CA PRO A 278 -5.54 -11.44 -34.20
C PRO A 278 -4.18 -12.07 -33.91
N GLN A 279 -3.16 -11.84 -34.75
CA GLN A 279 -1.81 -12.39 -34.60
C GLN A 279 -1.13 -11.89 -33.33
N ILE A 280 -1.31 -10.60 -33.01
CA ILE A 280 -0.84 -10.02 -31.74
C ILE A 280 -1.57 -10.69 -30.57
N GLY A 281 -2.88 -10.93 -30.71
CA GLY A 281 -3.69 -11.61 -29.70
C GLY A 281 -3.15 -13.02 -29.40
N GLU A 282 -2.89 -13.82 -30.42
CA GLU A 282 -2.30 -15.17 -30.28
C GLU A 282 -0.94 -15.15 -29.56
N ALA A 283 -0.08 -14.18 -29.93
CA ALA A 283 1.23 -14.02 -29.29
C ALA A 283 1.10 -13.62 -27.81
N ILE A 284 0.19 -12.70 -27.48
CA ILE A 284 -0.08 -12.29 -26.09
C ILE A 284 -0.62 -13.45 -25.27
N GLU A 285 -1.61 -14.19 -25.79
CA GLU A 285 -2.15 -15.36 -25.10
C GLU A 285 -1.08 -16.45 -24.88
N ALA A 286 -0.23 -16.70 -25.87
CA ALA A 286 0.89 -17.63 -25.71
C ALA A 286 1.83 -17.17 -24.58
N LYS A 287 2.13 -15.86 -24.54
CA LYS A 287 2.97 -15.26 -23.50
C LYS A 287 2.35 -15.36 -22.11
N MET A 288 1.06 -15.12 -21.98
CA MET A 288 0.35 -15.27 -20.71
C MET A 288 0.31 -16.71 -20.18
N ARG A 289 0.22 -17.70 -21.08
CA ARG A 289 0.25 -19.15 -20.72
C ARG A 289 1.59 -19.64 -20.18
N GLU A 290 2.69 -18.90 -20.33
CA GLU A 290 3.98 -19.24 -19.73
C GLU A 290 3.94 -19.17 -18.19
N LEU A 291 3.03 -18.35 -17.63
CA LEU A 291 2.91 -18.18 -16.18
C LEU A 291 2.02 -19.27 -15.57
N LYS A 292 2.53 -19.89 -14.52
CA LYS A 292 1.75 -20.82 -13.70
C LYS A 292 0.90 -20.06 -12.69
N PRO A 293 -0.29 -20.55 -12.32
CA PRO A 293 -1.08 -19.99 -11.22
C PRO A 293 -0.27 -19.88 -9.93
N GLN A 294 -0.45 -18.80 -9.21
CA GLN A 294 0.25 -18.50 -7.97
C GLN A 294 -0.77 -18.17 -6.87
N LYS A 295 -0.31 -18.15 -5.62
CA LYS A 295 -1.09 -17.49 -4.57
C LYS A 295 -1.29 -16.02 -4.94
N SER A 296 -2.32 -15.41 -4.43
CA SER A 296 -2.63 -14.02 -4.72
C SER A 296 -2.65 -13.16 -3.45
N TRP A 297 -2.69 -11.86 -3.63
CA TRP A 297 -2.94 -10.85 -2.62
C TRP A 297 -1.94 -10.94 -1.46
N PHE A 298 -2.39 -10.88 -0.20
CA PHE A 298 -1.49 -10.99 0.96
C PHE A 298 -0.69 -12.28 0.98
N ALA A 299 -1.32 -13.43 0.64
CA ALA A 299 -0.65 -14.72 0.68
C ALA A 299 0.60 -14.75 -0.22
N ARG A 300 0.51 -14.20 -1.44
CA ARG A 300 1.67 -14.15 -2.34
C ARG A 300 2.73 -13.18 -1.86
N GLN A 301 2.33 -12.01 -1.34
CA GLN A 301 3.27 -11.02 -0.82
C GLN A 301 4.06 -11.57 0.36
N TYR A 302 3.40 -12.26 1.30
CA TYR A 302 4.04 -12.92 2.45
C TYR A 302 4.96 -14.07 2.02
N GLU A 303 4.52 -14.90 1.05
CA GLU A 303 5.33 -15.99 0.51
C GLU A 303 6.65 -15.48 -0.06
N LEU A 304 6.60 -14.44 -0.90
CA LEU A 304 7.79 -13.80 -1.47
C LEU A 304 8.65 -13.09 -0.43
N PHE A 305 8.03 -12.51 0.61
CA PHE A 305 8.79 -11.95 1.74
C PHE A 305 9.58 -13.04 2.46
N HIS A 306 8.95 -14.17 2.77
CA HIS A 306 9.62 -15.31 3.39
C HIS A 306 10.81 -15.81 2.54
N GLU A 307 10.59 -15.96 1.24
CA GLU A 307 11.65 -16.33 0.30
C GLU A 307 12.83 -15.34 0.33
N ALA A 308 12.53 -14.03 0.29
CA ALA A 308 13.55 -12.98 0.35
C ALA A 308 14.34 -13.00 1.66
N ILE A 309 13.70 -13.25 2.81
CA ILE A 309 14.38 -13.41 4.10
C ILE A 309 15.24 -14.66 4.11
N ALA A 310 14.74 -15.79 3.63
CA ALA A 310 15.43 -17.07 3.65
C ALA A 310 16.66 -17.13 2.71
N THR A 311 16.61 -16.39 1.60
CA THR A 311 17.67 -16.42 0.56
C THR A 311 18.57 -15.19 0.56
N GLY A 312 18.23 -14.13 1.32
CA GLY A 312 18.86 -12.83 1.22
C GLY A 312 18.54 -12.08 -0.10
N GLY A 313 17.53 -12.55 -0.84
CA GLY A 313 17.11 -11.99 -2.13
C GLY A 313 16.38 -10.64 -2.00
N PRO A 314 15.91 -10.07 -3.14
CA PRO A 314 15.17 -8.81 -3.13
C PRO A 314 13.78 -9.00 -2.51
N LEU A 315 13.33 -7.98 -1.76
CA LEU A 315 11.95 -7.92 -1.28
C LEU A 315 10.97 -7.69 -2.44
N PRO A 316 9.76 -8.28 -2.38
CA PRO A 316 8.76 -8.11 -3.44
C PRO A 316 8.16 -6.69 -3.49
N VAL A 317 8.20 -5.99 -2.37
CA VAL A 317 7.87 -4.56 -2.23
C VAL A 317 8.96 -3.94 -1.35
N THR A 318 9.52 -2.83 -1.80
CA THR A 318 10.66 -2.16 -1.18
C THR A 318 10.27 -0.80 -0.58
N LEU A 319 11.16 -0.22 0.21
CA LEU A 319 11.00 1.16 0.68
C LEU A 319 11.04 2.18 -0.48
N ALA A 320 11.72 1.86 -1.59
CA ALA A 320 11.70 2.68 -2.79
C ALA A 320 10.29 2.71 -3.44
N ASP A 321 9.58 1.58 -3.41
CA ASP A 321 8.18 1.52 -3.88
C ASP A 321 7.26 2.37 -2.99
N ALA A 322 7.41 2.27 -1.66
CA ALA A 322 6.65 3.10 -0.73
C ALA A 322 6.95 4.59 -0.93
N ARG A 323 8.23 4.95 -1.15
CA ARG A 323 8.64 6.31 -1.46
C ARG A 323 7.98 6.84 -2.73
N ALA A 324 8.00 6.07 -3.81
CA ALA A 324 7.38 6.47 -5.09
C ALA A 324 5.86 6.69 -4.94
N SER A 325 5.16 5.81 -4.21
CA SER A 325 3.73 5.98 -3.94
C SER A 325 3.43 7.23 -3.11
N LEU A 326 4.24 7.52 -2.08
CA LEU A 326 4.09 8.74 -1.28
C LEU A 326 4.52 10.00 -2.03
N GLU A 327 5.47 9.90 -2.95
CA GLU A 327 5.91 11.00 -3.79
C GLU A 327 4.80 11.48 -4.73
N LEU A 328 4.09 10.55 -5.37
CA LEU A 328 2.90 10.87 -6.17
C LEU A 328 1.84 11.60 -5.34
N ILE A 329 1.53 11.09 -4.14
CA ILE A 329 0.57 11.72 -3.22
C ILE A 329 1.03 13.12 -2.85
N THR A 330 2.30 13.28 -2.45
CA THR A 330 2.90 14.57 -2.10
C THR A 330 2.78 15.57 -3.25
N ALA A 331 3.06 15.12 -4.49
CA ALA A 331 2.92 15.94 -5.68
C ALA A 331 1.46 16.33 -5.96
N CYS A 332 0.50 15.42 -5.78
CA CYS A 332 -0.93 15.72 -5.92
C CYS A 332 -1.39 16.79 -4.92
N TYR A 333 -0.97 16.68 -3.66
CA TYR A 333 -1.30 17.70 -2.65
C TYR A 333 -0.69 19.05 -2.99
N GLN A 334 0.60 19.07 -3.34
CA GLN A 334 1.29 20.30 -3.72
C GLN A 334 0.67 20.95 -4.97
N ALA A 335 0.44 20.17 -6.03
CA ALA A 335 -0.15 20.67 -7.28
C ALA A 335 -1.53 21.29 -7.05
N SER A 336 -2.36 20.64 -6.24
CA SER A 336 -3.69 21.15 -5.90
C SER A 336 -3.66 22.44 -5.09
N GLU A 337 -2.70 22.59 -4.17
CA GLU A 337 -2.58 23.78 -3.32
C GLU A 337 -1.99 24.97 -4.07
N THR A 338 -0.97 24.72 -4.91
CA THR A 338 -0.29 25.78 -5.67
C THR A 338 -0.92 26.08 -7.02
N GLN A 339 -1.85 25.20 -7.48
CA GLN A 339 -2.45 25.25 -8.81
C GLN A 339 -1.40 25.26 -9.93
N SER A 340 -0.31 24.51 -9.72
CA SER A 340 0.82 24.42 -10.64
C SER A 340 1.26 22.98 -10.86
N VAL A 341 2.00 22.73 -11.94
CA VAL A 341 2.62 21.44 -12.20
C VAL A 341 3.77 21.22 -11.20
N VAL A 342 3.82 20.03 -10.61
CA VAL A 342 4.91 19.60 -9.73
C VAL A 342 5.78 18.61 -10.49
N HIS A 343 7.09 18.89 -10.56
CA HIS A 343 8.07 18.01 -11.17
C HIS A 343 8.60 16.98 -10.17
N LEU A 344 8.89 15.78 -10.66
CA LEU A 344 9.44 14.66 -9.91
C LEU A 344 10.86 14.33 -10.40
N PRO A 345 11.73 13.82 -9.55
CA PRO A 345 11.50 13.47 -8.15
C PRO A 345 11.44 14.68 -7.21
N ILE A 346 10.74 14.53 -6.08
CA ILE A 346 10.75 15.49 -4.98
C ILE A 346 12.02 15.28 -4.17
N ASP A 347 12.87 16.30 -4.12
CA ASP A 347 14.13 16.31 -3.40
C ASP A 347 13.97 16.78 -1.93
N PRO A 348 15.01 16.66 -1.09
CA PRO A 348 14.99 17.08 0.30
C PRO A 348 14.77 18.58 0.52
N GLU A 349 15.07 19.43 -0.44
CA GLU A 349 14.88 20.90 -0.37
C GLU A 349 13.43 21.30 -0.69
N HIS A 350 12.65 20.40 -1.27
CA HIS A 350 11.26 20.67 -1.62
C HIS A 350 10.41 20.95 -0.36
N PRO A 351 9.55 21.96 -0.34
CA PRO A 351 8.77 22.34 0.85
C PRO A 351 7.92 21.21 1.44
N ARG A 352 7.48 20.26 0.58
CA ARG A 352 6.64 19.11 0.97
C ARG A 352 7.41 17.81 1.22
N TYR A 353 8.73 17.83 1.19
CA TYR A 353 9.54 16.66 1.51
C TYR A 353 9.27 16.14 2.94
N ARG A 354 8.97 17.08 3.87
CA ARG A 354 8.66 16.78 5.29
C ARG A 354 7.20 16.43 5.54
N GLY A 355 6.34 16.42 4.51
CA GLY A 355 4.94 16.00 4.58
C GLY A 355 3.99 16.95 3.86
N TRP A 356 2.84 16.41 3.55
CA TRP A 356 1.75 17.12 2.85
C TRP A 356 0.64 17.61 3.80
N ALA A 357 0.57 17.07 5.03
CA ALA A 357 -0.40 17.49 6.00
C ALA A 357 -0.14 18.95 6.48
N PRO A 358 -1.16 19.70 6.85
CA PRO A 358 -0.99 20.96 7.58
C PRO A 358 -0.17 20.74 8.84
N ALA A 359 0.61 21.73 9.27
CA ALA A 359 1.39 21.63 10.50
C ALA A 359 0.49 21.28 11.69
N ILE A 360 0.71 20.10 12.27
CA ILE A 360 -0.06 19.60 13.41
C ILE A 360 0.74 19.91 14.66
N SER A 361 0.11 20.49 15.68
CA SER A 361 0.76 20.72 16.96
C SER A 361 1.02 19.38 17.67
N ASN A 362 2.16 19.28 18.39
CA ASN A 362 2.48 18.11 19.22
C ASN A 362 1.38 17.78 20.24
N GLU A 363 0.60 18.77 20.69
CA GLU A 363 -0.57 18.57 21.56
C GLU A 363 -1.69 17.78 20.89
N GLN A 364 -1.95 18.00 19.60
CA GLN A 364 -2.98 17.28 18.87
C GLN A 364 -2.58 15.82 18.66
N HIS A 365 -1.29 15.58 18.38
CA HIS A 365 -0.75 14.22 18.26
C HIS A 365 -0.84 13.46 19.60
N GLN A 366 -0.46 14.11 20.71
CA GLN A 366 -0.55 13.51 22.05
C GLN A 366 -1.98 13.25 22.53
N LYS A 367 -2.95 14.09 22.15
CA LYS A 367 -4.37 13.88 22.49
C LYS A 367 -4.98 12.67 21.83
N VAL A 368 -4.51 12.28 20.63
CA VAL A 368 -5.10 11.18 19.86
C VAL A 368 -4.45 9.85 20.18
N PHE A 369 -3.13 9.80 20.38
CA PHE A 369 -2.38 8.55 20.55
C PHE A 369 -1.87 8.30 21.98
N GLY A 370 -2.07 9.25 22.90
CA GLY A 370 -1.47 9.21 24.22
C GLY A 370 0.03 9.53 24.18
N LYS A 371 0.68 9.48 25.33
CA LYS A 371 2.15 9.52 25.39
C LYS A 371 2.68 8.22 24.78
N LEU A 372 3.27 8.30 23.60
CA LEU A 372 4.18 7.25 23.17
C LEU A 372 5.26 7.13 24.25
N PRO A 373 5.64 5.93 24.68
CA PRO A 373 6.81 5.78 25.54
C PRO A 373 8.01 6.26 24.73
N VAL A 374 8.50 7.45 25.08
CA VAL A 374 9.76 7.99 24.59
C VAL A 374 10.77 7.52 25.65
N GLY A 375 11.46 6.48 25.34
CA GLY A 375 12.61 5.99 26.06
C GLY A 375 13.79 5.98 25.11
#